data_45452fe90cd1374750850dad7f79e578
#
_entry.id   45452fe90cd1374750850dad7f79e578
#
_cell.length_a   1.000
_cell.length_b   1.000
_cell.length_c   1.000
_cell.angle_alpha   90.00
_cell.angle_beta   90.00
_cell.angle_gamma   90.00
#
_symmetry.space_group_name_H-M   'P 1'
#
loop_
_entity.id
_entity.type
_entity.pdbx_description
1 polymer ?
#
loop_
_entity_poly.entity_id
_entity_poly.type
_entity_poly.pdbx_seq_one_letter_code
_entity_poly.pdbx_strand_id
1 'polypeptide(L)'
;MREQSNETCGPGRPREFDKAEALSRIMEVFWEQGYEGTGLTDLLQATGLAKASLYAAFGNKNAMYEQALVHYERLVVDKAVQVLKNEATPAWDRLNNFLSAPIIAMDREGDRRGCFLCNAAADRATRDDDTAEMIRRGYDKLLDGLSVVIRQLDQDRTDQLASLTLATYSGLRIMARAGVDTQMLEQSRDACLVALNPERIQQASCA
;
A
#
# COMPACT_ATOMS: atom_id res chain seq x y z
N MET A 1 35.01 21.76 -56.95
CA MET A 1 34.71 22.29 -55.62
C MET A 1 33.35 21.68 -55.24
N ARG A 2 33.31 20.76 -54.30
CA ARG A 2 32.06 20.22 -53.71
C ARG A 2 31.99 20.72 -52.30
N GLU A 3 30.99 21.56 -52.00
CA GLU A 3 30.66 22.02 -50.67
C GLU A 3 30.06 20.83 -49.88
N GLN A 4 30.71 20.47 -48.79
CA GLN A 4 30.16 19.55 -47.79
C GLN A 4 29.25 20.34 -46.85
N SER A 5 27.96 20.12 -46.98
CA SER A 5 26.96 20.59 -46.01
C SER A 5 27.10 19.80 -44.70
N ASN A 6 27.56 20.52 -43.68
CA ASN A 6 27.66 20.02 -42.29
C ASN A 6 26.27 20.05 -41.65
N GLU A 7 25.52 18.96 -41.67
CA GLU A 7 24.30 18.84 -40.94
C GLU A 7 24.60 18.69 -39.44
N THR A 8 24.46 19.80 -38.70
CA THR A 8 24.48 19.77 -37.25
C THR A 8 23.21 19.07 -36.77
N CYS A 9 23.32 17.84 -36.30
CA CYS A 9 22.28 17.13 -35.58
C CYS A 9 21.92 17.91 -34.30
N GLY A 10 20.77 18.56 -34.28
CA GLY A 10 20.26 19.28 -33.12
C GLY A 10 19.94 18.30 -31.96
N PRO A 11 19.95 18.77 -30.71
CA PRO A 11 19.64 17.90 -29.56
C PRO A 11 18.24 17.30 -29.74
N GLY A 12 18.17 15.97 -29.78
CA GLY A 12 16.96 15.22 -29.96
C GLY A 12 15.91 15.64 -28.90
N ARG A 13 14.65 15.81 -29.35
CA ARG A 13 13.49 16.09 -28.47
C ARG A 13 13.53 15.12 -27.29
N PRO A 14 13.46 15.61 -26.02
CA PRO A 14 13.45 14.72 -24.86
C PRO A 14 12.37 13.66 -25.05
N ARG A 15 12.73 12.37 -24.92
CA ARG A 15 11.72 11.31 -24.91
C ARG A 15 10.73 11.65 -23.81
N GLU A 16 9.47 11.86 -24.20
CA GLU A 16 8.35 12.05 -23.28
C GLU A 16 8.23 10.76 -22.49
N PHE A 17 8.64 10.76 -21.20
CA PHE A 17 8.52 9.60 -20.34
C PHE A 17 7.12 9.59 -19.73
N ASP A 18 6.58 8.40 -19.47
CA ASP A 18 5.33 8.26 -18.75
C ASP A 18 5.55 8.61 -17.26
N LYS A 19 5.00 9.76 -16.87
CA LYS A 19 5.11 10.25 -15.49
C LYS A 19 4.42 9.31 -14.50
N ALA A 20 3.33 8.65 -14.87
CA ALA A 20 2.62 7.73 -13.99
C ALA A 20 3.42 6.44 -13.77
N GLU A 21 4.04 5.90 -14.83
CA GLU A 21 4.94 4.76 -14.72
C GLU A 21 6.17 5.07 -13.86
N ALA A 22 6.80 6.23 -14.08
CA ALA A 22 7.94 6.66 -13.28
C ALA A 22 7.56 6.84 -11.80
N LEU A 23 6.38 7.40 -11.50
CA LEU A 23 5.89 7.52 -10.13
C LEU A 23 5.62 6.16 -9.49
N SER A 24 5.12 5.18 -10.22
CA SER A 24 4.93 3.81 -9.72
C SER A 24 6.28 3.19 -9.34
N ARG A 25 7.31 3.36 -10.15
CA ARG A 25 8.66 2.87 -9.85
C ARG A 25 9.27 3.58 -8.62
N ILE A 26 9.10 4.88 -8.50
CA ILE A 26 9.50 5.66 -7.31
C ILE A 26 8.80 5.12 -6.06
N MET A 27 7.49 4.87 -6.15
CA MET A 27 6.70 4.31 -5.05
C MET A 27 7.23 2.94 -4.62
N GLU A 28 7.53 2.05 -5.56
CA GLU A 28 8.08 0.72 -5.27
C GLU A 28 9.40 0.79 -4.52
N VAL A 29 10.32 1.68 -4.91
CA VAL A 29 11.60 1.88 -4.22
C VAL A 29 11.38 2.34 -2.78
N PHE A 30 10.55 3.35 -2.57
CA PHE A 30 10.26 3.83 -1.22
C PHE A 30 9.50 2.81 -0.37
N TRP A 31 8.59 2.05 -0.96
CA TRP A 31 7.86 1.00 -0.26
C TRP A 31 8.78 -0.11 0.25
N GLU A 32 9.76 -0.50 -0.55
CA GLU A 32 10.72 -1.54 -0.20
C GLU A 32 11.76 -1.06 0.81
N GLN A 33 12.39 0.10 0.55
CA GLN A 33 13.58 0.56 1.27
C GLN A 33 13.28 1.58 2.40
N GLY A 34 12.06 2.16 2.43
CA GLY A 34 11.72 3.28 3.31
C GLY A 34 12.32 4.61 2.84
N TYR A 35 11.99 5.68 3.56
CA TYR A 35 12.49 7.01 3.20
C TYR A 35 14.00 7.13 3.38
N GLU A 36 14.53 6.78 4.56
CA GLU A 36 15.95 6.96 4.87
C GLU A 36 16.85 6.01 4.03
N GLY A 37 16.40 4.77 3.80
CA GLY A 37 17.13 3.78 3.00
C GLY A 37 17.22 4.10 1.51
N THR A 38 16.33 4.93 0.97
CA THR A 38 16.30 5.26 -0.45
C THR A 38 17.27 6.39 -0.77
N GLY A 39 18.25 6.11 -1.65
CA GLY A 39 19.16 7.11 -2.21
C GLY A 39 18.68 7.67 -3.55
N LEU A 40 19.27 8.80 -3.98
CA LEU A 40 19.01 9.35 -5.32
C LEU A 40 19.37 8.34 -6.44
N THR A 41 20.44 7.60 -6.25
CA THR A 41 20.91 6.58 -7.22
C THR A 41 19.85 5.52 -7.46
N ASP A 42 19.17 5.06 -6.41
CA ASP A 42 18.11 4.05 -6.50
C ASP A 42 16.92 4.57 -7.32
N LEU A 43 16.52 5.81 -7.08
CA LEU A 43 15.43 6.46 -7.83
C LEU A 43 15.78 6.68 -9.30
N LEU A 44 17.02 7.07 -9.60
CA LEU A 44 17.50 7.21 -10.98
C LEU A 44 17.55 5.86 -11.70
N GLN A 45 18.03 4.82 -11.03
CA GLN A 45 18.10 3.47 -11.57
C GLN A 45 16.70 2.91 -11.83
N ALA A 46 15.78 3.05 -10.89
CA ALA A 46 14.43 2.54 -11.02
C ALA A 46 13.65 3.23 -12.15
N THR A 47 13.80 4.56 -12.28
CA THR A 47 13.05 5.33 -13.28
C THR A 47 13.71 5.38 -14.66
N GLY A 48 15.03 5.16 -14.73
CA GLY A 48 15.82 5.39 -15.95
C GLY A 48 15.93 6.85 -16.36
N LEU A 49 15.54 7.78 -15.50
CA LEU A 49 15.58 9.22 -15.79
C LEU A 49 16.93 9.83 -15.46
N ALA A 50 17.32 10.86 -16.22
CA ALA A 50 18.43 11.73 -15.83
C ALA A 50 18.05 12.54 -14.58
N LYS A 51 19.03 12.88 -13.72
CA LYS A 51 18.86 13.63 -12.48
C LYS A 51 18.04 14.90 -12.67
N ALA A 52 18.36 15.69 -13.69
CA ALA A 52 17.65 16.95 -13.97
C ALA A 52 16.17 16.71 -14.31
N SER A 53 15.86 15.65 -15.10
CA SER A 53 14.50 15.27 -15.47
C SER A 53 13.69 14.77 -14.26
N LEU A 54 14.30 13.97 -13.39
CA LEU A 54 13.67 13.46 -12.18
C LEU A 54 13.26 14.62 -11.25
N TYR A 55 14.18 15.54 -10.95
CA TYR A 55 13.89 16.70 -10.10
C TYR A 55 12.90 17.67 -10.75
N ALA A 56 12.97 17.89 -12.05
CA ALA A 56 12.03 18.76 -12.75
C ALA A 56 10.60 18.20 -12.73
N ALA A 57 10.44 16.87 -12.79
CA ALA A 57 9.14 16.22 -12.82
C ALA A 57 8.50 16.00 -11.44
N PHE A 58 9.30 15.70 -10.43
CA PHE A 58 8.82 15.21 -9.11
C PHE A 58 9.29 16.06 -7.93
N GLY A 59 10.17 17.03 -8.12
CA GLY A 59 10.72 17.84 -7.05
C GLY A 59 11.85 17.13 -6.28
N ASN A 60 12.03 17.50 -5.02
CA ASN A 60 13.04 16.89 -4.15
C ASN A 60 12.61 15.51 -3.62
N LYS A 61 13.49 14.83 -2.89
CA LYS A 61 13.23 13.47 -2.33
C LYS A 61 11.96 13.44 -1.47
N ASN A 62 11.71 14.49 -0.67
CA ASN A 62 10.50 14.58 0.15
C ASN A 62 9.24 14.66 -0.73
N ALA A 63 9.23 15.54 -1.72
CA ALA A 63 8.11 15.65 -2.66
C ALA A 63 7.86 14.37 -3.46
N MET A 64 8.93 13.62 -3.80
CA MET A 64 8.80 12.30 -4.45
C MET A 64 8.15 11.29 -3.50
N TYR A 65 8.55 11.30 -2.24
CA TYR A 65 8.00 10.39 -1.21
C TYR A 65 6.52 10.67 -0.93
N GLU A 66 6.13 11.93 -0.78
CA GLU A 66 4.73 12.33 -0.60
C GLU A 66 3.87 11.91 -1.80
N GLN A 67 4.37 12.17 -3.03
CA GLN A 67 3.69 11.71 -4.24
C GLN A 67 3.57 10.18 -4.30
N ALA A 68 4.59 9.45 -3.85
CA ALA A 68 4.57 7.99 -3.77
C ALA A 68 3.52 7.49 -2.77
N LEU A 69 3.38 8.12 -1.59
CA LEU A 69 2.33 7.79 -0.61
C LEU A 69 0.93 8.04 -1.17
N VAL A 70 0.70 9.19 -1.81
CA VAL A 70 -0.58 9.48 -2.48
C VAL A 70 -0.87 8.48 -3.60
N HIS A 71 0.14 8.09 -4.35
CA HIS A 71 -0.01 7.10 -5.42
C HIS A 71 -0.37 5.72 -4.87
N TYR A 72 0.29 5.29 -3.80
CA TYR A 72 -0.05 4.06 -3.07
C TYR A 72 -1.48 4.09 -2.53
N GLU A 73 -1.90 5.19 -1.92
CA GLU A 73 -3.26 5.36 -1.43
C GLU A 73 -4.28 5.09 -2.55
N ARG A 74 -4.07 5.69 -3.73
CA ARG A 74 -4.97 5.48 -4.89
C ARG A 74 -4.95 4.05 -5.43
N LEU A 75 -3.78 3.42 -5.54
CA LEU A 75 -3.64 2.10 -6.16
C LEU A 75 -3.99 0.95 -5.24
N VAL A 76 -3.75 1.09 -3.94
CA VAL A 76 -3.87 0.01 -2.97
C VAL A 76 -5.00 0.25 -1.99
N VAL A 77 -5.00 1.40 -1.30
CA VAL A 77 -5.99 1.69 -0.26
C VAL A 77 -7.38 1.89 -0.87
N ASP A 78 -7.51 2.73 -1.91
CA ASP A 78 -8.81 2.98 -2.54
C ASP A 78 -9.39 1.70 -3.17
N LYS A 79 -8.55 0.81 -3.73
CA LYS A 79 -9.00 -0.51 -4.21
C LYS A 79 -9.47 -1.41 -3.08
N ALA A 80 -8.75 -1.46 -1.95
CA ALA A 80 -9.17 -2.22 -0.80
C ALA A 80 -10.53 -1.73 -0.28
N VAL A 81 -10.73 -0.41 -0.20
CA VAL A 81 -12.00 0.21 0.19
C VAL A 81 -13.12 -0.12 -0.80
N GLN A 82 -12.84 -0.10 -2.11
CA GLN A 82 -13.83 -0.50 -3.13
C GLN A 82 -14.26 -1.97 -2.96
N VAL A 83 -13.31 -2.87 -2.69
CA VAL A 83 -13.63 -4.29 -2.44
C VAL A 83 -14.45 -4.44 -1.16
N LEU A 84 -14.08 -3.73 -0.07
CA LEU A 84 -14.84 -3.75 1.19
C LEU A 84 -16.27 -3.24 1.02
N LYS A 85 -16.51 -2.27 0.15
CA LYS A 85 -17.83 -1.66 -0.12
C LYS A 85 -18.63 -2.39 -1.22
N ASN A 86 -18.08 -3.40 -1.87
CA ASN A 86 -18.74 -4.10 -2.97
C ASN A 86 -19.80 -5.10 -2.46
N GLU A 87 -21.05 -4.68 -2.42
CA GLU A 87 -22.18 -5.48 -1.92
C GLU A 87 -22.54 -6.71 -2.76
N ALA A 88 -21.98 -6.85 -3.98
CA ALA A 88 -22.12 -8.06 -4.77
C ALA A 88 -21.43 -9.28 -4.14
N THR A 89 -20.49 -9.06 -3.22
CA THR A 89 -19.81 -10.10 -2.44
C THR A 89 -20.35 -10.09 -1.01
N PRO A 90 -20.65 -11.26 -0.38
CA PRO A 90 -21.09 -11.31 1.00
C PRO A 90 -20.13 -10.60 1.97
N ALA A 91 -20.67 -9.93 2.98
CA ALA A 91 -19.88 -9.15 3.94
C ALA A 91 -18.75 -9.95 4.59
N TRP A 92 -19.06 -11.19 4.98
CA TRP A 92 -18.07 -12.10 5.57
C TRP A 92 -16.89 -12.39 4.62
N ASP A 93 -17.17 -12.65 3.35
CA ASP A 93 -16.15 -13.00 2.38
C ASP A 93 -15.24 -11.81 2.09
N ARG A 94 -15.80 -10.58 2.08
CA ARG A 94 -15.01 -9.33 1.96
C ARG A 94 -14.03 -9.16 3.11
N LEU A 95 -14.47 -9.39 4.35
CA LEU A 95 -13.63 -9.31 5.55
C LEU A 95 -12.56 -10.41 5.57
N ASN A 96 -12.95 -11.66 5.27
CA ASN A 96 -12.01 -12.76 5.18
C ASN A 96 -10.94 -12.52 4.11
N ASN A 97 -11.33 -12.06 2.93
CA ASN A 97 -10.40 -11.73 1.86
C ASN A 97 -9.47 -10.57 2.25
N PHE A 98 -9.99 -9.53 2.90
CA PHE A 98 -9.19 -8.40 3.38
C PHE A 98 -8.13 -8.83 4.40
N LEU A 99 -8.51 -9.62 5.41
CA LEU A 99 -7.59 -10.12 6.43
C LEU A 99 -6.62 -11.17 5.90
N SER A 100 -7.00 -11.94 4.88
CA SER A 100 -6.14 -12.96 4.26
C SER A 100 -5.14 -12.38 3.26
N ALA A 101 -5.38 -11.17 2.73
CA ALA A 101 -4.53 -10.57 1.70
C ALA A 101 -3.03 -10.47 2.09
N PRO A 102 -2.63 -10.10 3.32
CA PRO A 102 -1.23 -10.09 3.74
C PRO A 102 -0.57 -11.47 3.69
N ILE A 103 -1.32 -12.50 4.06
CA ILE A 103 -0.84 -13.89 4.12
C ILE A 103 -0.66 -14.44 2.71
N ILE A 104 -1.64 -14.21 1.84
CA ILE A 104 -1.60 -14.63 0.43
C ILE A 104 -0.44 -13.95 -0.30
N ALA A 105 -0.23 -12.66 -0.11
CA ALA A 105 0.87 -11.92 -0.72
C ALA A 105 2.23 -12.48 -0.31
N MET A 106 2.42 -12.80 0.97
CA MET A 106 3.66 -13.38 1.47
C MET A 106 3.88 -14.82 0.98
N ASP A 107 2.86 -15.69 1.11
CA ASP A 107 2.99 -17.13 0.88
C ASP A 107 3.05 -17.49 -0.61
N ARG A 108 2.18 -16.87 -1.43
CA ARG A 108 2.03 -17.22 -2.85
C ARG A 108 2.85 -16.36 -3.79
N GLU A 109 3.02 -15.08 -3.45
CA GLU A 109 3.67 -14.09 -4.31
C GLU A 109 5.08 -13.76 -3.84
N GLY A 110 5.48 -14.22 -2.65
CA GLY A 110 6.75 -13.87 -2.02
C GLY A 110 6.87 -12.38 -1.66
N ASP A 111 5.74 -11.63 -1.69
CA ASP A 111 5.73 -10.20 -1.41
C ASP A 111 5.76 -9.93 0.09
N ARG A 112 6.94 -9.53 0.57
CA ARG A 112 7.20 -9.18 1.95
C ARG A 112 7.37 -7.67 2.17
N ARG A 113 6.95 -6.83 1.22
CA ARG A 113 7.04 -5.37 1.37
C ARG A 113 6.12 -4.82 2.47
N GLY A 114 5.10 -5.57 2.86
CA GLY A 114 4.15 -5.17 3.89
C GLY A 114 3.14 -4.13 3.38
N CYS A 115 2.78 -3.16 4.23
CA CYS A 115 1.93 -2.04 3.87
C CYS A 115 2.77 -0.74 3.87
N PHE A 116 2.74 0.04 2.79
CA PHE A 116 3.54 1.26 2.73
C PHE A 116 3.10 2.28 3.80
N LEU A 117 1.79 2.36 4.15
CA LEU A 117 1.34 3.22 5.26
C LEU A 117 1.93 2.77 6.61
N CYS A 118 1.93 1.46 6.90
CA CYS A 118 2.53 0.94 8.14
C CYS A 118 4.05 1.20 8.18
N ASN A 119 4.73 1.01 7.06
CA ASN A 119 6.17 1.26 6.94
C ASN A 119 6.47 2.75 7.16
N ALA A 120 5.72 3.64 6.50
CA ALA A 120 5.84 5.09 6.64
C ALA A 120 5.54 5.57 8.07
N ALA A 121 4.56 4.95 8.74
CA ALA A 121 4.24 5.25 10.14
C ALA A 121 5.43 4.97 11.06
N ALA A 122 6.11 3.83 10.87
CA ALA A 122 7.25 3.44 11.68
C ALA A 122 8.52 4.25 11.36
N ASP A 123 8.73 4.60 10.09
CA ASP A 123 9.95 5.24 9.59
C ASP A 123 9.94 6.77 9.79
N ARG A 124 8.79 7.43 9.56
CA ARG A 124 8.80 8.88 9.35
C ARG A 124 7.71 9.69 10.09
N ALA A 125 6.57 9.10 10.45
CA ALA A 125 5.43 9.86 11.00
C ALA A 125 5.75 10.69 12.26
N THR A 126 6.73 10.29 13.05
CA THR A 126 7.15 11.03 14.25
C THR A 126 8.08 12.22 13.95
N ARG A 127 8.51 12.39 12.69
CA ARG A 127 9.50 13.40 12.28
C ARG A 127 8.96 14.31 11.16
N ASP A 128 7.79 14.02 10.62
CA ASP A 128 7.23 14.70 9.47
C ASP A 128 5.70 14.71 9.57
N ASP A 129 5.13 15.88 9.87
CA ASP A 129 3.70 16.04 10.11
C ASP A 129 2.87 15.81 8.86
N ASP A 130 3.38 16.16 7.67
CA ASP A 130 2.68 15.95 6.40
C ASP A 130 2.56 14.44 6.11
N THR A 131 3.65 13.68 6.32
CA THR A 131 3.61 12.22 6.24
C THR A 131 2.62 11.63 7.25
N ALA A 132 2.62 12.11 8.50
CA ALA A 132 1.69 11.64 9.53
C ALA A 132 0.23 11.89 9.14
N GLU A 133 -0.08 13.04 8.55
CA GLU A 133 -1.42 13.38 8.06
C GLU A 133 -1.86 12.46 6.91
N MET A 134 -0.98 12.20 5.94
CA MET A 134 -1.26 11.28 4.83
C MET A 134 -1.57 9.86 5.33
N ILE A 135 -0.83 9.38 6.36
CA ILE A 135 -1.05 8.08 6.97
C ILE A 135 -2.40 8.02 7.67
N ARG A 136 -2.73 9.03 8.50
CA ARG A 136 -4.03 9.12 9.18
C ARG A 136 -5.17 9.05 8.18
N ARG A 137 -5.12 9.85 7.12
CA ARG A 137 -6.11 9.83 6.03
C ARG A 137 -6.26 8.45 5.38
N GLY A 138 -5.16 7.76 5.14
CA GLY A 138 -5.19 6.39 4.58
C GLY A 138 -5.86 5.39 5.54
N TYR A 139 -5.59 5.49 6.84
CA TYR A 139 -6.25 4.65 7.85
C TYR A 139 -7.73 4.99 8.02
N ASP A 140 -8.11 6.28 8.00
CA ASP A 140 -9.51 6.71 8.05
C ASP A 140 -10.32 6.14 6.88
N LYS A 141 -9.77 6.14 5.67
CA LYS A 141 -10.41 5.50 4.51
C LYS A 141 -10.65 4.00 4.71
N LEU A 142 -9.66 3.29 5.27
CA LEU A 142 -9.80 1.85 5.56
C LEU A 142 -10.84 1.61 6.65
N LEU A 143 -10.85 2.41 7.72
CA LEU A 143 -11.85 2.35 8.79
C LEU A 143 -13.25 2.58 8.25
N ASP A 144 -13.45 3.57 7.39
CA ASP A 144 -14.73 3.81 6.72
C ASP A 144 -15.20 2.60 5.91
N GLY A 145 -14.30 2.01 5.12
CA GLY A 145 -14.60 0.80 4.35
C GLY A 145 -14.97 -0.39 5.22
N LEU A 146 -14.22 -0.60 6.31
CA LEU A 146 -14.48 -1.65 7.29
C LEU A 146 -15.79 -1.42 8.03
N SER A 147 -16.09 -0.19 8.45
CA SER A 147 -17.34 0.14 9.13
C SER A 147 -18.57 -0.15 8.26
N VAL A 148 -18.48 0.10 6.95
CA VAL A 148 -19.58 -0.21 6.01
C VAL A 148 -19.85 -1.72 5.96
N VAL A 149 -18.82 -2.55 5.88
CA VAL A 149 -19.00 -4.00 5.78
C VAL A 149 -19.34 -4.64 7.11
N ILE A 150 -18.75 -4.18 8.22
CA ILE A 150 -18.99 -4.73 9.56
C ILE A 150 -20.38 -4.42 10.06
N ARG A 151 -20.93 -3.25 9.75
CA ARG A 151 -22.32 -2.88 10.11
C ARG A 151 -23.36 -3.86 9.58
N GLN A 152 -23.06 -4.58 8.49
CA GLN A 152 -23.93 -5.61 7.94
C GLN A 152 -23.91 -6.92 8.77
N LEU A 153 -22.90 -7.10 9.63
CA LEU A 153 -22.74 -8.28 10.48
C LEU A 153 -23.08 -7.98 11.94
N ASP A 154 -22.67 -6.82 12.45
CA ASP A 154 -22.86 -6.39 13.83
C ASP A 154 -22.94 -4.86 13.88
N GLN A 155 -24.17 -4.35 13.98
CA GLN A 155 -24.43 -2.91 13.99
C GLN A 155 -23.99 -2.27 15.30
N ASP A 156 -24.13 -2.97 16.42
CA ASP A 156 -23.92 -2.38 17.75
C ASP A 156 -22.43 -2.22 18.10
N ARG A 157 -21.58 -3.09 17.54
CA ARG A 157 -20.13 -3.07 17.80
C ARG A 157 -19.30 -2.63 16.59
N THR A 158 -19.93 -1.95 15.61
CA THR A 158 -19.27 -1.58 14.35
C THR A 158 -17.91 -0.92 14.56
N ASP A 159 -17.82 0.12 15.40
CA ASP A 159 -16.59 0.92 15.56
C ASP A 159 -15.47 0.12 16.25
N GLN A 160 -15.84 -0.66 17.29
CA GLN A 160 -14.85 -1.50 18.00
C GLN A 160 -14.30 -2.58 17.09
N LEU A 161 -15.16 -3.24 16.31
CA LEU A 161 -14.78 -4.31 15.42
C LEU A 161 -14.01 -3.79 14.18
N ALA A 162 -14.34 -2.61 13.66
CA ALA A 162 -13.59 -1.96 12.59
C ALA A 162 -12.18 -1.60 13.06
N SER A 163 -12.05 -1.04 14.26
CA SER A 163 -10.75 -0.71 14.85
C SER A 163 -9.90 -1.97 15.11
N LEU A 164 -10.50 -3.04 15.66
CA LEU A 164 -9.84 -4.32 15.86
C LEU A 164 -9.35 -4.91 14.52
N THR A 165 -10.21 -4.90 13.50
CA THR A 165 -9.89 -5.45 12.18
C THR A 165 -8.74 -4.69 11.52
N LEU A 166 -8.74 -3.36 11.57
CA LEU A 166 -7.66 -2.54 11.03
C LEU A 166 -6.34 -2.77 11.78
N ALA A 167 -6.39 -2.82 13.12
CA ALA A 167 -5.20 -3.10 13.93
C ALA A 167 -4.62 -4.50 13.63
N THR A 168 -5.48 -5.53 13.52
CA THR A 168 -5.08 -6.89 13.15
C THR A 168 -4.47 -6.91 11.75
N TYR A 169 -5.13 -6.32 10.75
CA TYR A 169 -4.62 -6.21 9.38
C TYR A 169 -3.24 -5.53 9.33
N SER A 170 -3.07 -4.42 10.04
CA SER A 170 -1.80 -3.70 10.11
C SER A 170 -0.71 -4.54 10.77
N GLY A 171 -1.04 -5.26 11.84
CA GLY A 171 -0.16 -6.22 12.48
C GLY A 171 0.26 -7.36 11.55
N LEU A 172 -0.68 -7.96 10.83
CA LEU A 172 -0.40 -9.01 9.83
C LEU A 172 0.55 -8.50 8.73
N ARG A 173 0.38 -7.27 8.25
CA ARG A 173 1.27 -6.66 7.24
C ARG A 173 2.70 -6.48 7.77
N ILE A 174 2.85 -6.04 9.02
CA ILE A 174 4.16 -5.87 9.67
C ILE A 174 4.83 -7.22 9.92
N MET A 175 4.08 -8.18 10.45
CA MET A 175 4.57 -9.52 10.74
C MET A 175 4.96 -10.29 9.47
N ALA A 176 4.17 -10.17 8.39
CA ALA A 176 4.50 -10.74 7.09
C ALA A 176 5.81 -10.12 6.54
N ARG A 177 6.01 -8.81 6.67
CA ARG A 177 7.27 -8.14 6.31
C ARG A 177 8.45 -8.70 7.09
N ALA A 178 8.28 -8.98 8.38
CA ALA A 178 9.31 -9.59 9.23
C ALA A 178 9.57 -11.07 8.90
N GLY A 179 8.72 -11.72 8.09
CA GLY A 179 8.83 -13.13 7.73
C GLY A 179 8.42 -14.06 8.86
N VAL A 180 7.45 -13.64 9.65
CA VAL A 180 6.84 -14.49 10.68
C VAL A 180 6.14 -15.67 10.00
N ASP A 181 6.14 -16.81 10.67
CA ASP A 181 5.54 -18.06 10.18
C ASP A 181 4.07 -17.87 9.77
N THR A 182 3.70 -18.45 8.62
CA THR A 182 2.36 -18.34 8.04
C THR A 182 1.28 -18.85 9.01
N GLN A 183 1.56 -19.90 9.78
CA GLN A 183 0.61 -20.46 10.74
C GLN A 183 0.25 -19.43 11.83
N MET A 184 1.22 -18.66 12.33
CA MET A 184 0.96 -17.59 13.31
C MET A 184 0.10 -16.46 12.73
N LEU A 185 0.34 -16.10 11.46
CA LEU A 185 -0.47 -15.10 10.78
C LEU A 185 -1.91 -15.58 10.60
N GLU A 186 -2.10 -16.85 10.20
CA GLU A 186 -3.42 -17.48 10.07
C GLU A 186 -4.17 -17.54 11.40
N GLN A 187 -3.51 -17.93 12.49
CA GLN A 187 -4.10 -17.94 13.83
C GLN A 187 -4.57 -16.53 14.26
N SER A 188 -3.78 -15.50 13.96
CA SER A 188 -4.15 -14.10 14.29
C SER A 188 -5.35 -13.63 13.45
N ARG A 189 -5.37 -13.95 12.15
CA ARG A 189 -6.52 -13.71 11.27
C ARG A 189 -7.76 -14.39 11.79
N ASP A 190 -7.68 -15.67 12.10
CA ASP A 190 -8.82 -16.49 12.50
C ASP A 190 -9.39 -16.02 13.85
N ALA A 191 -8.55 -15.63 14.80
CA ALA A 191 -8.98 -15.05 16.06
C ALA A 191 -9.76 -13.74 15.84
N CYS A 192 -9.32 -12.90 14.90
CA CYS A 192 -10.06 -11.68 14.53
C CYS A 192 -11.41 -12.02 13.87
N LEU A 193 -11.44 -13.01 12.98
CA LEU A 193 -12.68 -13.48 12.34
C LEU A 193 -13.67 -14.06 13.35
N VAL A 194 -13.20 -14.78 14.38
CA VAL A 194 -14.06 -15.22 15.51
C VAL A 194 -14.69 -14.05 16.23
N ALA A 195 -13.94 -12.99 16.51
CA ALA A 195 -14.46 -11.80 17.17
C ALA A 195 -15.53 -11.07 16.32
N LEU A 196 -15.39 -11.12 14.99
CA LEU A 196 -16.34 -10.52 14.04
C LEU A 196 -17.66 -11.29 13.94
N ASN A 197 -17.65 -12.60 14.05
CA ASN A 197 -18.87 -13.44 14.03
C ASN A 197 -18.66 -14.75 14.81
N PRO A 198 -18.88 -14.75 16.13
CA PRO A 198 -18.66 -15.93 16.98
C PRO A 198 -19.54 -17.13 16.61
N GLU A 199 -20.76 -16.90 16.15
CA GLU A 199 -21.73 -17.97 15.88
C GLU A 199 -21.36 -18.80 14.64
N ARG A 200 -20.77 -18.17 13.62
CA ARG A 200 -20.45 -18.83 12.35
C ARG A 200 -19.32 -19.87 12.48
N ILE A 201 -18.42 -19.69 13.43
CA ILE A 201 -17.29 -20.61 13.62
C ILE A 201 -17.70 -21.82 14.47
N GLN A 202 -18.63 -21.66 15.41
CA GLN A 202 -19.19 -22.80 16.13
C GLN A 202 -19.92 -23.77 15.20
N GLN A 203 -20.56 -23.28 14.14
CA GLN A 203 -21.23 -24.12 13.13
C GLN A 203 -20.24 -24.88 12.24
N ALA A 204 -19.09 -24.31 11.91
CA ALA A 204 -18.06 -24.96 11.09
C ALA A 204 -17.27 -26.03 11.85
N SER A 205 -17.24 -25.96 13.19
CA SER A 205 -16.57 -26.98 14.04
C SER A 205 -17.46 -28.18 14.36
N CYS A 206 -18.74 -28.12 14.03
CA CYS A 206 -19.73 -29.20 14.24
C CYS A 206 -20.10 -29.97 12.96
N ALA A 207 -19.53 -29.60 11.80
CA ALA A 207 -19.74 -30.24 10.50
C ALA A 207 -18.50 -31.02 10.04
#